data_bada5c86567f808e3d5ece9bc3857644
#
_entry.id   bada5c86567f808e3d5ece9bc3857644
#
_cell.length_a   1.000
_cell.length_b   1.000
_cell.length_c   1.000
_cell.angle_alpha   90.00
_cell.angle_beta   90.00
_cell.angle_gamma   90.00
#
_symmetry.space_group_name_H-M   'P 1'
#
loop_
_entity.id
_entity.type
_entity.pdbx_description
1 polymer ?
#
loop_
_entity_poly.entity_id
_entity_poly.type
_entity_poly.pdbx_seq_one_letter_code
_entity_poly.pdbx_strand_id
1 'polypeptide(L)'
;MLRFKVGKDTQTVKILRHLKKYGSITSLDAFEIYRATRLSAIIYRLREEGFDIDTRRIQHKEANFGKYVLEDTQNNNQLLYDLRRLV
;
A
#
# COMPACT_ATOMS: atom_id res chain seq x y z
N MET A 1 9.67 10.87 -8.91
CA MET A 1 10.57 9.71 -8.99
C MET A 1 10.53 8.93 -7.69
N LEU A 2 10.48 7.63 -7.76
CA LEU A 2 10.45 6.79 -6.57
C LEU A 2 11.85 6.68 -5.96
N ARG A 3 11.92 6.69 -4.63
CA ARG A 3 13.20 6.65 -3.92
C ARG A 3 13.59 5.27 -3.43
N PHE A 4 12.66 4.34 -3.31
CA PHE A 4 13.02 3.00 -2.91
C PHE A 4 13.37 2.16 -4.15
N LYS A 5 14.15 1.11 -3.93
CA LYS A 5 14.54 0.24 -5.02
C LYS A 5 13.34 -0.56 -5.51
N VAL A 6 13.15 -0.56 -6.82
CA VAL A 6 12.12 -1.38 -7.45
C VAL A 6 12.82 -2.53 -8.17
N GLY A 7 12.07 -3.56 -8.49
CA GLY A 7 12.63 -4.75 -9.14
C GLY A 7 13.02 -5.84 -8.18
N LYS A 8 12.98 -5.59 -6.86
CA LYS A 8 13.17 -6.59 -5.84
C LYS A 8 11.87 -6.85 -5.13
N ASP A 9 11.66 -8.09 -4.71
CA ASP A 9 10.45 -8.46 -3.98
C ASP A 9 10.58 -8.11 -2.51
N THR A 10 10.52 -6.82 -2.23
CA THR A 10 10.44 -6.33 -0.86
C THR A 10 8.98 -6.31 -0.43
N GLN A 11 8.76 -6.28 0.88
CA GLN A 11 7.39 -6.20 1.39
C GLN A 11 6.71 -4.92 0.92
N THR A 12 7.46 -3.83 0.82
CA THR A 12 6.91 -2.57 0.34
C THR A 12 6.34 -2.71 -1.07
N VAL A 13 7.09 -3.37 -1.96
CA VAL A 13 6.65 -3.58 -3.34
C VAL A 13 5.44 -4.50 -3.37
N LYS A 14 5.46 -5.56 -2.59
CA LYS A 14 4.33 -6.50 -2.54
C LYS A 14 3.06 -5.82 -2.06
N ILE A 15 3.15 -5.00 -1.03
CA ILE A 15 2.02 -4.26 -0.50
C ILE A 15 1.50 -3.26 -1.53
N LEU A 16 2.41 -2.57 -2.22
CA LEU A 16 2.00 -1.63 -3.26
C LEU A 16 1.28 -2.33 -4.41
N ARG A 17 1.76 -3.50 -4.81
CA ARG A 17 1.08 -4.29 -5.84
C ARG A 17 -0.32 -4.70 -5.39
N HIS A 18 -0.46 -5.07 -4.12
CA HIS A 18 -1.76 -5.41 -3.56
C HIS A 18 -2.71 -4.22 -3.60
N LEU A 19 -2.22 -3.06 -3.20
CA LEU A 19 -3.01 -1.83 -3.23
C LEU A 19 -3.43 -1.48 -4.65
N LYS A 20 -2.53 -1.67 -5.62
CA LYS A 20 -2.86 -1.41 -7.01
C LYS A 20 -3.94 -2.35 -7.50
N LYS A 21 -3.84 -3.63 -7.16
CA LYS A 21 -4.76 -4.65 -7.66
C LYS A 21 -6.13 -4.57 -6.99
N TYR A 22 -6.15 -4.43 -5.68
CA TYR A 22 -7.38 -4.50 -4.88
C TYR A 22 -7.88 -3.15 -4.38
N GLY A 23 -7.03 -2.13 -4.44
CA GLY A 23 -7.40 -0.78 -4.01
C GLY A 23 -7.25 -0.51 -2.54
N SER A 24 -7.08 -1.54 -1.72
CA SER A 24 -6.99 -1.37 -0.27
C SER A 24 -6.31 -2.57 0.38
N ILE A 25 -5.88 -2.39 1.62
CA ILE A 25 -5.30 -3.46 2.40
C ILE A 25 -5.55 -3.20 3.89
N THR A 26 -5.78 -4.27 4.64
CA THR A 26 -5.88 -4.20 6.10
C THR A 26 -4.63 -4.82 6.71
N SER A 27 -4.41 -4.59 8.03
CA SER A 27 -3.30 -5.22 8.73
C SER A 27 -3.41 -6.74 8.69
N LEU A 28 -4.64 -7.24 8.77
CA LEU A 28 -4.86 -8.69 8.71
C LEU A 28 -4.48 -9.25 7.34
N ASP A 29 -4.88 -8.56 6.28
CA ASP A 29 -4.49 -8.96 4.91
C ASP A 29 -2.98 -8.99 4.76
N ALA A 30 -2.31 -7.95 5.25
CA ALA A 30 -0.86 -7.86 5.15
C ALA A 30 -0.19 -9.02 5.87
N PHE A 31 -0.69 -9.36 7.04
CA PHE A 31 -0.11 -10.46 7.81
C PHE A 31 -0.40 -11.81 7.17
N GLU A 32 -1.63 -12.07 6.79
CA GLU A 32 -2.02 -13.38 6.28
C GLU A 32 -1.41 -13.68 4.92
N ILE A 33 -1.33 -12.69 4.05
CA ILE A 33 -0.86 -12.89 2.67
C ILE A 33 0.65 -12.74 2.59
N TYR A 34 1.20 -11.72 3.24
CA TYR A 34 2.60 -11.34 3.07
C TYR A 34 3.44 -11.50 4.32
N ARG A 35 2.85 -11.90 5.44
CA ARG A 35 3.52 -11.98 6.75
C ARG A 35 4.12 -10.65 7.17
N ALA A 36 3.52 -9.57 6.73
CA ALA A 36 3.99 -8.24 7.07
C ALA A 36 3.37 -7.81 8.39
N THR A 37 4.21 -7.59 9.40
CA THR A 37 3.76 -7.20 10.74
C THR A 37 3.83 -5.70 10.96
N ARG A 38 4.43 -4.95 10.04
CA ARG A 38 4.61 -3.50 10.17
C ARG A 38 3.98 -2.76 9.01
N LEU A 39 2.72 -3.05 8.75
CA LEU A 39 2.02 -2.43 7.63
C LEU A 39 2.01 -0.91 7.74
N SER A 40 1.81 -0.36 8.94
CA SER A 40 1.76 1.09 9.11
C SER A 40 3.08 1.75 8.70
N ALA A 41 4.21 1.11 8.96
CA ALA A 41 5.51 1.64 8.55
C ALA A 41 5.65 1.61 7.02
N ILE A 42 5.16 0.56 6.40
CA ILE A 42 5.19 0.44 4.94
C ILE A 42 4.31 1.52 4.32
N ILE A 43 3.13 1.74 4.86
CA ILE A 43 2.22 2.80 4.39
C ILE A 43 2.85 4.17 4.55
N TYR A 44 3.51 4.41 5.70
CA TYR A 44 4.20 5.67 5.92
C TYR A 44 5.26 5.91 4.84
N ARG A 45 6.04 4.88 4.53
CA ARG A 45 7.06 4.98 3.50
C ARG A 45 6.46 5.28 2.13
N LEU A 46 5.35 4.63 1.79
CA LEU A 46 4.67 4.89 0.52
C LEU A 46 4.15 6.32 0.45
N ARG A 47 3.64 6.83 1.57
CA ARG A 47 3.20 8.22 1.63
C ARG A 47 4.37 9.18 1.44
N GLU A 48 5.53 8.85 1.97
CA GLU A 48 6.73 9.66 1.75
C GLU A 48 7.16 9.67 0.29
N GLU A 49 6.88 8.60 -0.43
CA GLU A 49 7.18 8.53 -1.86
C GLU A 49 6.14 9.28 -2.70
N GLY A 50 5.10 9.79 -2.07
CA GLY A 50 4.12 10.63 -2.74
C GLY A 50 2.77 9.98 -3.02
N PHE A 51 2.57 8.74 -2.59
CA PHE A 51 1.27 8.08 -2.80
C PHE A 51 0.22 8.63 -1.85
N ASP A 52 -0.97 8.85 -2.39
CA ASP A 52 -2.13 9.29 -1.62
C ASP A 52 -2.86 8.06 -1.11
N ILE A 53 -2.64 7.75 0.15
CA ILE A 53 -3.25 6.58 0.80
C ILE A 53 -4.05 7.07 1.99
N ASP A 54 -5.36 6.80 1.96
CA ASP A 54 -6.27 7.19 3.01
C ASP A 54 -6.40 6.07 4.03
N THR A 55 -6.58 6.45 5.29
CA THR A 55 -6.82 5.49 6.36
C THR A 55 -8.29 5.55 6.72
N ARG A 56 -8.99 4.44 6.58
CA ARG A 56 -10.40 4.34 6.92
C ARG A 56 -10.57 3.32 8.04
N ARG A 57 -11.40 3.65 8.99
CA ARG A 57 -11.69 2.73 10.09
C ARG A 57 -12.91 1.90 9.74
N ILE A 58 -12.72 0.59 9.82
CA ILE A 58 -13.80 -0.36 9.57
C ILE A 58 -14.27 -0.90 10.91
N GLN A 59 -15.57 -0.83 11.15
CA GLN A 59 -16.17 -1.42 12.33
C GLN A 59 -17.04 -2.59 11.89
N HIS A 60 -16.74 -3.76 12.40
CA HIS A 60 -17.49 -4.97 12.08
C HIS A 60 -17.80 -5.72 13.36
N LYS A 61 -19.06 -5.74 13.74
CA LYS A 61 -19.50 -6.31 15.02
C LYS A 61 -18.71 -5.68 16.16
N GLU A 62 -17.89 -6.45 16.85
CA GLU A 62 -17.12 -5.96 18.00
C GLU A 62 -15.69 -5.61 17.64
N ALA A 63 -15.32 -5.78 16.38
CA ALA A 63 -13.95 -5.52 15.93
C ALA A 63 -13.84 -4.19 15.22
N ASN A 64 -12.76 -3.47 15.53
CA ASN A 64 -12.40 -2.23 14.90
C ASN A 64 -11.03 -2.40 14.27
N PHE A 65 -10.88 -2.13 12.99
CA PHE A 65 -9.57 -2.21 12.36
C PHE A 65 -9.42 -1.15 11.28
N GLY A 66 -8.16 -0.80 11.00
CA GLY A 66 -7.84 0.17 9.98
C GLY A 66 -7.72 -0.47 8.61
N LYS A 67 -8.19 0.24 7.61
CA LYS A 67 -8.06 -0.14 6.22
C LYS A 67 -7.37 0.99 5.49
N TYR A 68 -6.32 0.67 4.77
CA TYR A 68 -5.59 1.65 3.97
C TYR A 68 -6.07 1.56 2.54
N VAL A 69 -6.49 2.69 1.98
CA VAL A 69 -7.09 2.75 0.65
C VAL A 69 -6.22 3.60 -0.25
N LEU A 70 -5.77 3.01 -1.36
CA LEU A 70 -5.03 3.75 -2.37
C LEU A 70 -6.03 4.54 -3.21
N GLU A 71 -5.96 5.86 -3.11
CA GLU A 71 -6.90 6.73 -3.81
C GLU A 71 -6.68 6.67 -5.31
N ASP A 72 -7.76 6.74 -6.07
CA ASP A 72 -7.69 6.77 -7.54
C ASP A 72 -7.46 8.21 -7.98
N THR A 73 -6.23 8.66 -7.86
CA THR A 73 -5.84 10.01 -8.24
C THR A 73 -4.87 9.96 -9.41
N GLN A 74 -4.79 11.07 -10.13
CA GLN A 74 -3.83 11.19 -11.23
C GLN A 74 -2.41 11.01 -10.71
N ASN A 75 -2.13 11.55 -9.52
CA ASN A 75 -0.81 11.43 -8.89
C ASN A 75 -0.46 9.97 -8.65
N ASN A 76 -1.37 9.21 -8.05
CA ASN A 76 -1.13 7.79 -7.77
C ASN A 76 -0.96 6.99 -9.06
N ASN A 77 -1.78 7.28 -10.04
CA ASN A 77 -1.71 6.59 -11.33
C ASN A 77 -0.39 6.86 -12.03
N GLN A 78 0.10 8.08 -11.94
CA GLN A 78 1.39 8.44 -12.52
C GLN A 78 2.54 7.72 -11.82
N LEU A 79 2.51 7.66 -10.49
CA LEU A 79 3.55 6.97 -9.72
C LEU A 79 3.54 5.47 -10.01
N LEU A 80 2.36 4.88 -10.13
CA LEU A 80 2.24 3.47 -10.47
C LEU A 80 2.75 3.19 -11.87
N TYR A 81 2.51 4.10 -12.81
CA TYR A 81 3.02 3.97 -14.15
C TYR A 81 4.55 4.01 -14.16
N ASP A 82 5.13 4.93 -13.40
CA ASP A 82 6.59 5.04 -13.29
C ASP A 82 7.18 3.78 -12.67
N LEU A 83 6.53 3.23 -11.66
CA LEU A 83 6.97 1.99 -11.03
C LEU A 83 6.95 0.84 -12.04
N ARG A 84 5.90 0.75 -12.85
CA ARG A 84 5.77 -0.30 -13.85
C ARG A 84 6.92 -0.25 -14.85
N ARG A 85 7.38 0.95 -15.21
CA ARG A 85 8.47 1.10 -16.15
C ARG A 85 9.82 0.66 -15.56
N LEU A 86 9.94 0.74 -14.24
CA LEU A 86 11.20 0.42 -13.56
C LEU A 86 11.28 -1.05 -13.13
N VAL A 87 10.16 -1.74 -13.12
CA VAL A 87 10.09 -3.15 -12.66
C VAL A 87 9.88 -4.15 -13.84
#